data_26cbc48d541f743698f602744b109333
#
_entry.id   26cbc48d541f743698f602744b109333
#
_cell.length_a   1.000
_cell.length_b   1.000
_cell.length_c   1.000
_cell.angle_alpha   90.00
_cell.angle_beta   90.00
_cell.angle_gamma   90.00
#
_symmetry.space_group_name_H-M   'P 1'
#
loop_
_entity.id
_entity.type
_entity.pdbx_description
1 polymer ?
#
loop_
_entity_poly.entity_id
_entity_poly.type
_entity_poly.pdbx_seq_one_letter_code
_entity_poly.pdbx_strand_id
1 'polypeptide(L)'
;MVLKYSDFLVTESTKVDFLDDIKLIYEMISDNNDLQKIEDLFKKSLIILKDEMCANLESFKINEFLEEIKSLNPNITRELNIYFFFRTIQTIIELKKEDTVIKVKHKFDKYINSLKKRISRALACNKTEDKQSDDVEEDVSVLDRREFTSELRKLQIEMNKLMEWVVKENEKVVILFDGRDGSGKGSTINTITEYMNPKHFKIVTNGIPTPEQMDKENWFDMYKSQLPTDGKIYFFDRSWYNMGINNPTMGYCTDEQYTYFMENVNRFEKDLINDGYILIKFWFSIDQEKQKQRFQLRINSPLKYWKYSPNDAKASEKWDIFTKYKNQCFSKTSTKICPWVIVQSGDKKTGQLNTLRYILNKINYDGKDESNIGEIYHDIVHELK
;
A
#
# COMPACT_ATOMS: atom_id res chain seq x y z
N MET A 1 -20.18 29.61 3.00
CA MET A 1 -21.26 29.22 3.92
C MET A 1 -21.39 27.71 3.84
N VAL A 2 -21.14 27.01 4.95
CA VAL A 2 -21.11 25.55 4.98
C VAL A 2 -22.53 25.14 5.33
N LEU A 3 -23.28 24.59 4.36
CA LEU A 3 -24.61 24.04 4.65
C LEU A 3 -24.43 22.69 5.38
N LYS A 4 -25.17 22.52 6.47
CA LYS A 4 -25.24 21.23 7.17
C LYS A 4 -26.12 20.28 6.36
N TYR A 5 -25.93 18.97 6.58
CA TYR A 5 -26.81 17.96 5.99
C TYR A 5 -28.29 18.28 6.25
N SER A 6 -28.60 18.80 7.46
CA SER A 6 -29.93 19.30 7.84
C SER A 6 -30.49 20.35 6.92
N ASP A 7 -29.68 21.11 6.22
CA ASP A 7 -30.11 22.21 5.31
C ASP A 7 -30.44 21.68 3.91
N PHE A 8 -30.28 20.39 3.71
CA PHE A 8 -30.53 19.70 2.45
C PHE A 8 -31.96 19.22 2.29
N LEU A 9 -32.59 18.91 3.41
CA LEU A 9 -33.95 18.40 3.42
C LEU A 9 -34.93 19.59 3.38
N VAL A 10 -35.73 19.66 2.30
CA VAL A 10 -36.64 20.81 2.04
C VAL A 10 -37.80 20.81 3.02
N THR A 11 -38.15 19.66 3.60
CA THR A 11 -39.22 19.58 4.61
C THR A 11 -38.73 18.84 5.86
N GLU A 12 -39.21 19.27 7.03
CA GLU A 12 -38.90 18.57 8.30
C GLU A 12 -39.36 17.11 8.30
N SER A 13 -40.46 16.78 7.62
CA SER A 13 -40.97 15.42 7.51
C SER A 13 -40.02 14.50 6.73
N THR A 14 -39.48 14.96 5.61
CA THR A 14 -38.52 14.20 4.78
C THR A 14 -37.23 13.96 5.51
N LYS A 15 -36.79 14.92 6.31
CA LYS A 15 -35.61 14.82 7.16
C LYS A 15 -35.79 13.74 8.24
N VAL A 16 -36.95 13.74 8.90
CA VAL A 16 -37.25 12.75 9.95
C VAL A 16 -37.29 11.34 9.35
N ASP A 17 -37.99 11.17 8.22
CA ASP A 17 -38.10 9.86 7.56
C ASP A 17 -36.72 9.30 7.15
N PHE A 18 -35.84 10.16 6.64
CA PHE A 18 -34.49 9.74 6.24
C PHE A 18 -33.61 9.31 7.43
N LEU A 19 -33.64 10.09 8.53
CA LEU A 19 -32.90 9.75 9.74
C LEU A 19 -33.45 8.50 10.42
N ASP A 20 -34.77 8.30 10.38
CA ASP A 20 -35.40 7.11 10.92
C ASP A 20 -35.10 5.87 10.07
N ASP A 21 -35.05 5.99 8.73
CA ASP A 21 -34.59 4.94 7.85
C ASP A 21 -33.12 4.54 8.15
N ILE A 22 -32.23 5.51 8.41
CA ILE A 22 -30.85 5.24 8.80
C ILE A 22 -30.76 4.52 10.16
N LYS A 23 -31.53 4.96 11.15
CA LYS A 23 -31.59 4.27 12.46
C LYS A 23 -32.11 2.86 12.32
N LEU A 24 -33.16 2.65 11.53
CA LEU A 24 -33.72 1.33 11.28
C LEU A 24 -32.72 0.41 10.56
N ILE A 25 -32.02 0.92 9.53
CA ILE A 25 -30.93 0.20 8.87
C ILE A 25 -29.87 -0.24 9.90
N TYR A 26 -29.57 0.66 10.81
CA TYR A 26 -28.59 0.45 11.85
C TYR A 26 -29.01 -0.66 12.81
N GLU A 27 -30.22 -0.60 13.33
CA GLU A 27 -30.81 -1.63 14.19
C GLU A 27 -30.84 -2.99 13.48
N MET A 28 -31.25 -3.02 12.21
CA MET A 28 -31.26 -4.23 11.39
C MET A 28 -29.87 -4.84 11.20
N ILE A 29 -28.83 -4.01 11.06
CA ILE A 29 -27.43 -4.48 10.99
C ILE A 29 -26.99 -5.05 12.33
N SER A 30 -27.35 -4.39 13.44
CA SER A 30 -27.02 -4.84 14.79
C SER A 30 -27.70 -6.16 15.15
N ASP A 31 -28.92 -6.39 14.67
CA ASP A 31 -29.74 -7.57 14.94
C ASP A 31 -29.51 -8.73 13.94
N ASN A 32 -28.56 -8.60 13.03
CA ASN A 32 -28.24 -9.64 12.05
C ASN A 32 -29.40 -9.96 11.08
N ASN A 33 -30.22 -8.98 10.74
CA ASN A 33 -31.37 -9.12 9.84
C ASN A 33 -30.96 -9.17 8.35
N ASP A 34 -31.95 -9.49 7.52
CA ASP A 34 -31.82 -9.75 6.08
C ASP A 34 -31.18 -8.57 5.32
N LEU A 35 -30.08 -8.85 4.68
CA LEU A 35 -29.28 -7.88 3.90
C LEU A 35 -30.11 -7.23 2.76
N GLN A 36 -31.07 -7.95 2.20
CA GLN A 36 -31.94 -7.45 1.15
C GLN A 36 -32.84 -6.33 1.66
N LYS A 37 -33.38 -6.46 2.87
CA LYS A 37 -34.21 -5.41 3.49
C LYS A 37 -33.39 -4.15 3.79
N ILE A 38 -32.15 -4.33 4.25
CA ILE A 38 -31.21 -3.21 4.46
C ILE A 38 -30.94 -2.50 3.13
N GLU A 39 -30.70 -3.26 2.05
CA GLU A 39 -30.48 -2.69 0.72
C GLU A 39 -31.71 -1.93 0.19
N ASP A 40 -32.89 -2.44 0.40
CA ASP A 40 -34.14 -1.80 -0.06
C ASP A 40 -34.44 -0.50 0.71
N LEU A 41 -34.17 -0.47 2.01
CA LEU A 41 -34.23 0.75 2.81
C LEU A 41 -33.21 1.78 2.35
N PHE A 42 -31.98 1.38 2.08
CA PHE A 42 -30.96 2.26 1.51
C PHE A 42 -31.38 2.85 0.16
N LYS A 43 -31.96 2.04 -0.73
CA LYS A 43 -32.48 2.52 -2.01
C LYS A 43 -33.58 3.55 -1.83
N LYS A 44 -34.51 3.31 -0.90
CA LYS A 44 -35.60 4.24 -0.59
C LYS A 44 -35.05 5.56 -0.07
N SER A 45 -34.17 5.54 0.90
CA SER A 45 -33.54 6.74 1.47
C SER A 45 -32.75 7.54 0.43
N LEU A 46 -32.12 6.86 -0.55
CA LEU A 46 -31.40 7.51 -1.64
C LEU A 46 -32.32 8.16 -2.69
N ILE A 47 -33.51 7.62 -2.92
CA ILE A 47 -34.49 8.24 -3.82
C ILE A 47 -34.96 9.59 -3.23
N ILE A 48 -35.25 9.58 -1.92
CA ILE A 48 -35.63 10.80 -1.19
C ILE A 48 -34.51 11.85 -1.28
N LEU A 49 -33.28 11.44 -1.01
CA LEU A 49 -32.08 12.30 -1.08
C LEU A 49 -31.88 12.85 -2.51
N LYS A 50 -32.12 12.03 -3.54
CA LYS A 50 -31.99 12.43 -4.94
C LYS A 50 -32.95 13.56 -5.32
N ASP A 51 -34.20 13.44 -4.93
CA ASP A 51 -35.20 14.41 -5.23
C ASP A 51 -34.94 15.79 -4.56
N GLU A 52 -34.45 15.75 -3.33
CA GLU A 52 -34.03 16.93 -2.57
C GLU A 52 -32.72 17.55 -3.09
N MET A 53 -31.75 16.73 -3.53
CA MET A 53 -30.48 17.20 -4.08
C MET A 53 -30.64 17.91 -5.44
N CYS A 54 -31.63 17.55 -6.23
CA CYS A 54 -31.92 18.24 -7.50
C CYS A 54 -32.23 19.73 -7.31
N ALA A 55 -32.72 20.12 -6.14
CA ALA A 55 -33.06 21.50 -5.82
C ALA A 55 -31.86 22.37 -5.40
N ASN A 56 -30.74 21.76 -4.86
CA ASN A 56 -29.66 22.52 -4.20
C ASN A 56 -28.25 21.96 -4.41
N LEU A 57 -27.91 21.52 -5.60
CA LEU A 57 -26.68 20.75 -5.93
C LEU A 57 -25.35 21.47 -5.68
N GLU A 58 -25.31 22.80 -5.61
CA GLU A 58 -24.07 23.58 -5.48
C GLU A 58 -23.54 23.67 -4.05
N SER A 59 -24.32 23.28 -3.07
CA SER A 59 -24.04 23.52 -1.64
C SER A 59 -23.90 22.27 -0.76
N PHE A 60 -23.96 21.06 -1.34
CA PHE A 60 -23.91 19.79 -0.58
C PHE A 60 -22.55 19.48 0.03
N LYS A 61 -22.51 19.32 1.35
CA LYS A 61 -21.31 18.98 2.12
C LYS A 61 -21.38 17.57 2.67
N ILE A 62 -20.81 16.67 1.89
CA ILE A 62 -20.70 15.24 2.20
C ILE A 62 -20.03 14.99 3.56
N ASN A 63 -19.06 15.81 3.94
CA ASN A 63 -18.32 15.62 5.20
C ASN A 63 -19.18 15.85 6.46
N GLU A 64 -20.12 16.80 6.44
CA GLU A 64 -21.01 17.04 7.59
C GLU A 64 -22.03 15.90 7.75
N PHE A 65 -22.53 15.38 6.65
CA PHE A 65 -23.39 14.21 6.63
C PHE A 65 -22.68 12.96 7.18
N LEU A 66 -21.41 12.76 6.81
CA LEU A 66 -20.60 11.66 7.32
C LEU A 66 -20.31 11.79 8.82
N GLU A 67 -20.10 13.00 9.34
CA GLU A 67 -19.91 13.23 10.78
C GLU A 67 -21.20 12.97 11.57
N GLU A 68 -22.35 13.29 11.03
CA GLU A 68 -23.64 13.01 11.66
C GLU A 68 -23.91 11.49 11.74
N ILE A 69 -23.56 10.72 10.69
CA ILE A 69 -23.64 9.26 10.69
C ILE A 69 -22.63 8.64 11.68
N LYS A 70 -21.41 9.17 11.76
CA LYS A 70 -20.41 8.72 12.74
C LYS A 70 -20.87 8.81 14.17
N SER A 71 -21.73 9.80 14.50
CA SER A 71 -22.25 9.95 15.86
C SER A 71 -23.19 8.83 16.27
N LEU A 72 -23.76 8.10 15.30
CA LEU A 72 -24.72 7.02 15.55
C LEU A 72 -24.06 5.70 15.94
N ASN A 73 -22.92 5.32 15.40
CA ASN A 73 -22.08 4.20 15.92
C ASN A 73 -20.63 4.18 15.41
N PRO A 74 -19.65 4.21 16.33
CA PRO A 74 -18.23 4.22 15.97
C PRO A 74 -17.71 2.92 15.34
N ASN A 75 -18.35 1.79 15.53
CA ASN A 75 -17.81 0.47 15.17
C ASN A 75 -18.17 -0.02 13.77
N ILE A 76 -19.27 0.47 13.18
CA ILE A 76 -19.71 0.13 11.81
C ILE A 76 -19.48 1.31 10.85
N THR A 77 -19.08 2.44 11.39
CA THR A 77 -19.08 3.76 10.78
C THR A 77 -18.22 3.84 9.51
N ARG A 78 -17.12 3.12 9.41
CA ARG A 78 -16.18 3.26 8.29
C ARG A 78 -16.74 2.68 6.98
N GLU A 79 -17.29 1.48 7.02
CA GLU A 79 -17.83 0.79 5.84
C GLU A 79 -19.13 1.43 5.37
N LEU A 80 -20.00 1.85 6.29
CA LEU A 80 -21.22 2.58 5.98
C LEU A 80 -20.93 3.97 5.43
N ASN A 81 -20.01 4.73 6.03
CA ASN A 81 -19.59 6.03 5.54
C ASN A 81 -19.02 5.95 4.13
N ILE A 82 -18.19 4.95 3.85
CA ILE A 82 -17.64 4.72 2.51
C ILE A 82 -18.77 4.36 1.53
N TYR A 83 -19.71 3.53 1.92
CA TYR A 83 -20.87 3.15 1.10
C TYR A 83 -21.74 4.38 0.76
N PHE A 84 -22.14 5.18 1.76
CA PHE A 84 -22.93 6.39 1.56
C PHE A 84 -22.19 7.43 0.72
N PHE A 85 -20.91 7.64 0.97
CA PHE A 85 -20.08 8.55 0.20
C PHE A 85 -20.10 8.19 -1.29
N PHE A 86 -19.86 6.93 -1.63
CA PHE A 86 -19.86 6.51 -3.03
C PHE A 86 -21.25 6.52 -3.65
N ARG A 87 -22.31 6.20 -2.93
CA ARG A 87 -23.69 6.29 -3.45
C ARG A 87 -24.09 7.73 -3.68
N THR A 88 -23.70 8.65 -2.80
CA THR A 88 -23.94 10.08 -2.98
C THR A 88 -23.21 10.63 -4.21
N ILE A 89 -21.92 10.27 -4.38
CA ILE A 89 -21.15 10.63 -5.57
C ILE A 89 -21.80 10.04 -6.83
N GLN A 90 -22.23 8.79 -6.80
CA GLN A 90 -22.91 8.15 -7.93
C GLN A 90 -24.18 8.92 -8.32
N THR A 91 -24.98 9.31 -7.32
CA THR A 91 -26.20 10.10 -7.56
C THR A 91 -25.87 11.47 -8.16
N ILE A 92 -24.84 12.16 -7.67
CA ILE A 92 -24.37 13.45 -8.21
C ILE A 92 -23.91 13.31 -9.67
N ILE A 93 -23.19 12.23 -9.99
CA ILE A 93 -22.72 11.96 -11.35
C ILE A 93 -23.89 11.66 -12.29
N GLU A 94 -24.87 10.87 -11.85
CA GLU A 94 -26.08 10.55 -12.60
C GLU A 94 -26.91 11.81 -12.92
N LEU A 95 -26.89 12.80 -12.03
CA LEU A 95 -27.61 14.08 -12.21
C LEU A 95 -26.88 15.07 -13.12
N LYS A 96 -25.55 14.98 -13.26
CA LYS A 96 -24.78 16.02 -13.98
C LYS A 96 -24.49 15.74 -15.46
N LYS A 97 -24.43 14.50 -15.96
CA LYS A 97 -24.16 14.20 -17.39
C LYS A 97 -24.52 12.75 -17.77
N GLU A 98 -25.41 12.59 -18.72
CA GLU A 98 -25.82 11.29 -19.28
C GLU A 98 -24.69 10.55 -20.04
N ASP A 99 -23.79 11.24 -20.76
CA ASP A 99 -22.82 10.64 -21.66
C ASP A 99 -21.50 10.12 -21.01
N THR A 100 -21.15 10.62 -19.82
CA THR A 100 -19.94 10.15 -19.09
C THR A 100 -20.27 8.99 -18.14
N VAL A 101 -21.52 8.70 -17.93
CA VAL A 101 -22.11 7.87 -16.88
C VAL A 101 -21.83 6.39 -17.09
N ILE A 102 -21.83 5.87 -18.34
CA ILE A 102 -21.77 4.42 -18.58
C ILE A 102 -20.46 3.80 -18.12
N LYS A 103 -19.31 4.43 -18.37
CA LYS A 103 -18.00 3.92 -17.96
C LYS A 103 -17.73 4.06 -16.46
N VAL A 104 -18.25 5.13 -15.86
CA VAL A 104 -18.12 5.39 -14.42
C VAL A 104 -19.08 4.50 -13.63
N LYS A 105 -20.32 4.32 -14.09
CA LYS A 105 -21.36 3.47 -13.49
C LYS A 105 -20.87 2.03 -13.32
N HIS A 106 -20.26 1.43 -14.34
CA HIS A 106 -19.78 0.05 -14.25
C HIS A 106 -18.67 -0.14 -13.19
N LYS A 107 -17.78 0.85 -13.03
CA LYS A 107 -16.73 0.82 -12.00
C LYS A 107 -17.31 1.02 -10.60
N PHE A 108 -18.30 1.91 -10.45
CA PHE A 108 -18.99 2.14 -9.19
C PHE A 108 -19.83 0.94 -8.75
N ASP A 109 -20.55 0.30 -9.65
CA ASP A 109 -21.33 -0.90 -9.35
C ASP A 109 -20.45 -2.04 -8.85
N LYS A 110 -19.27 -2.25 -9.47
CA LYS A 110 -18.27 -3.22 -8.99
C LYS A 110 -17.77 -2.89 -7.57
N TYR A 111 -17.51 -1.64 -7.30
CA TYR A 111 -17.04 -1.20 -5.99
C TYR A 111 -18.12 -1.34 -4.91
N ILE A 112 -19.35 -0.93 -5.21
CA ILE A 112 -20.51 -1.10 -4.31
C ILE A 112 -20.74 -2.58 -4.00
N ASN A 113 -20.65 -3.46 -5.00
CA ASN A 113 -20.79 -4.89 -4.79
C ASN A 113 -19.66 -5.46 -3.92
N SER A 114 -18.46 -4.95 -4.03
CA SER A 114 -17.35 -5.29 -3.13
C SER A 114 -17.59 -4.82 -1.69
N LEU A 115 -18.13 -3.60 -1.50
CA LEU A 115 -18.49 -3.10 -0.17
C LEU A 115 -19.63 -3.90 0.46
N LYS A 116 -20.65 -4.24 -0.31
CA LYS A 116 -21.74 -5.13 0.15
C LYS A 116 -21.20 -6.47 0.65
N LYS A 117 -20.28 -7.10 -0.09
CA LYS A 117 -19.62 -8.34 0.35
C LYS A 117 -18.82 -8.15 1.65
N ARG A 118 -18.17 -7.02 1.83
CA ARG A 118 -17.40 -6.72 3.07
C ARG A 118 -18.33 -6.49 4.26
N ILE A 119 -19.41 -5.76 4.07
CA ILE A 119 -20.44 -5.56 5.10
C ILE A 119 -21.09 -6.91 5.46
N SER A 120 -21.44 -7.73 4.47
CA SER A 120 -21.98 -9.08 4.71
C SER A 120 -21.04 -9.97 5.52
N ARG A 121 -19.73 -9.90 5.25
CA ARG A 121 -18.72 -10.66 6.01
C ARG A 121 -18.57 -10.12 7.43
N ALA A 122 -18.59 -8.81 7.63
CA ALA A 122 -18.53 -8.20 8.96
C ALA A 122 -19.74 -8.61 9.81
N LEU A 123 -20.92 -8.70 9.20
CA LEU A 123 -22.16 -9.18 9.84
C LEU A 123 -22.13 -10.69 10.10
N ALA A 124 -21.50 -11.49 9.22
CA ALA A 124 -21.38 -12.95 9.38
C ALA A 124 -20.35 -13.35 10.46
N CYS A 125 -19.32 -12.50 10.72
CA CYS A 125 -18.34 -12.75 11.78
C CYS A 125 -18.91 -12.69 13.21
N ASN A 126 -20.14 -12.24 13.39
CA ASN A 126 -20.85 -12.29 14.69
C ASN A 126 -21.60 -13.60 14.91
N LYS A 127 -21.58 -14.54 13.96
CA LYS A 127 -22.11 -15.90 14.11
C LYS A 127 -20.97 -16.91 14.03
N THR A 128 -20.74 -17.60 15.13
CA THR A 128 -20.06 -18.88 15.33
C THR A 128 -19.77 -19.68 14.06
N GLU A 129 -18.52 -20.15 13.99
CA GLU A 129 -18.02 -21.41 13.41
C GLU A 129 -18.84 -22.10 12.31
N ASP A 130 -18.14 -22.32 11.24
CA ASP A 130 -18.32 -23.28 10.16
C ASP A 130 -18.78 -22.82 8.78
N LYS A 131 -17.83 -23.14 7.87
CA LYS A 131 -17.94 -23.48 6.44
C LYS A 131 -17.92 -22.40 5.37
N GLN A 132 -16.74 -22.43 4.70
CA GLN A 132 -16.51 -22.40 3.23
C GLN A 132 -17.60 -21.82 2.32
N SER A 133 -17.28 -20.76 1.59
CA SER A 133 -16.96 -20.82 0.16
C SER A 133 -17.02 -19.46 -0.54
N ASP A 134 -16.21 -19.38 -1.55
CA ASP A 134 -16.21 -18.60 -2.79
C ASP A 134 -15.79 -17.13 -2.72
N ASP A 135 -14.64 -16.94 -2.83
CA ASP A 135 -13.48 -16.41 -3.54
C ASP A 135 -13.74 -15.21 -4.44
N VAL A 136 -13.45 -14.03 -3.88
CA VAL A 136 -12.63 -13.04 -4.57
C VAL A 136 -11.32 -13.03 -3.81
N GLU A 137 -10.27 -13.61 -4.39
CA GLU A 137 -8.94 -13.71 -3.83
C GLU A 137 -8.41 -12.31 -3.44
N GLU A 138 -8.63 -11.89 -2.20
CA GLU A 138 -7.65 -11.08 -1.50
C GLU A 138 -6.41 -11.97 -1.38
N ASP A 139 -5.24 -11.38 -1.52
CA ASP A 139 -3.93 -12.01 -1.27
C ASP A 139 -4.05 -12.80 0.04
N VAL A 140 -4.40 -14.08 -0.06
CA VAL A 140 -4.74 -14.94 1.09
C VAL A 140 -3.50 -15.01 1.94
N SER A 141 -3.50 -14.30 3.05
CA SER A 141 -2.41 -14.32 4.01
C SER A 141 -2.59 -15.50 4.96
N VAL A 142 -1.50 -16.22 5.21
CA VAL A 142 -1.45 -17.27 6.23
C VAL A 142 -1.74 -16.71 7.64
N LEU A 143 -1.43 -15.42 7.87
CA LEU A 143 -1.67 -14.75 9.16
C LEU A 143 -3.06 -14.14 9.22
N ASP A 144 -3.80 -14.41 10.31
CA ASP A 144 -5.02 -13.68 10.64
C ASP A 144 -4.73 -12.17 10.75
N ARG A 145 -5.75 -11.37 10.45
CA ARG A 145 -5.62 -9.91 10.47
C ARG A 145 -5.29 -9.37 11.86
N ARG A 146 -5.84 -9.97 12.91
CA ARG A 146 -5.61 -9.55 14.30
C ARG A 146 -4.19 -9.88 14.75
N GLU A 147 -3.74 -11.09 14.44
CA GLU A 147 -2.38 -11.55 14.71
C GLU A 147 -1.35 -10.68 13.99
N PHE A 148 -1.53 -10.47 12.68
CA PHE A 148 -0.67 -9.56 11.90
C PHE A 148 -0.60 -8.16 12.51
N THR A 149 -1.74 -7.58 12.90
CA THR A 149 -1.77 -6.21 13.46
C THR A 149 -1.06 -6.15 14.81
N SER A 150 -1.23 -7.18 15.64
CA SER A 150 -0.57 -7.27 16.95
C SER A 150 0.95 -7.36 16.81
N GLU A 151 1.43 -8.28 15.96
CA GLU A 151 2.86 -8.45 15.68
C GLU A 151 3.47 -7.17 15.06
N LEU A 152 2.77 -6.61 14.07
CA LEU A 152 3.23 -5.40 13.40
C LEU A 152 3.40 -4.23 14.37
N ARG A 153 2.49 -4.05 15.33
CA ARG A 153 2.59 -2.97 16.32
C ARG A 153 3.84 -3.06 17.17
N LYS A 154 4.19 -4.27 17.62
CA LYS A 154 5.44 -4.51 18.38
C LYS A 154 6.66 -4.10 17.56
N LEU A 155 6.71 -4.52 16.29
CA LEU A 155 7.82 -4.20 15.39
C LEU A 155 7.88 -2.69 15.05
N GLN A 156 6.76 -2.02 14.92
CA GLN A 156 6.71 -0.57 14.68
C GLN A 156 7.18 0.23 15.90
N ILE A 157 6.91 -0.25 17.12
CA ILE A 157 7.48 0.32 18.35
C ILE A 157 9.00 0.19 18.33
N GLU A 158 9.52 -0.96 17.98
CA GLU A 158 10.97 -1.19 17.88
C GLU A 158 11.61 -0.34 16.78
N MET A 159 10.93 -0.14 15.64
CA MET A 159 11.42 0.77 14.58
C MET A 159 11.53 2.22 15.06
N ASN A 160 10.64 2.68 15.94
CA ASN A 160 10.77 4.01 16.55
C ASN A 160 11.96 4.10 17.49
N LYS A 161 12.22 3.07 18.31
CA LYS A 161 13.43 3.01 19.16
C LYS A 161 14.71 3.02 18.32
N LEU A 162 14.74 2.23 17.24
CA LEU A 162 15.84 2.25 16.28
C LEU A 162 16.04 3.65 15.70
N MET A 163 14.96 4.32 15.29
CA MET A 163 15.03 5.68 14.74
C MET A 163 15.57 6.68 15.78
N GLU A 164 15.12 6.61 17.05
CA GLU A 164 15.63 7.45 18.13
C GLU A 164 17.13 7.23 18.37
N TRP A 165 17.58 5.98 18.33
CA TRP A 165 19.00 5.63 18.43
C TRP A 165 19.79 6.19 17.23
N VAL A 166 19.30 6.06 16.00
CA VAL A 166 19.94 6.61 14.79
C VAL A 166 20.12 8.12 14.93
N VAL A 167 19.12 8.83 15.47
CA VAL A 167 19.21 10.28 15.72
C VAL A 167 20.24 10.61 16.80
N LYS A 168 20.23 9.88 17.90
CA LYS A 168 21.11 10.09 19.06
C LYS A 168 22.58 9.85 18.71
N GLU A 169 22.86 8.78 18.00
CA GLU A 169 24.24 8.38 17.63
C GLU A 169 24.70 9.00 16.30
N ASN A 170 23.84 9.81 15.64
CA ASN A 170 24.10 10.45 14.34
C ASN A 170 24.41 9.44 13.22
N GLU A 171 23.81 8.25 13.27
CA GLU A 171 24.01 7.22 12.27
C GLU A 171 23.35 7.55 10.93
N LYS A 172 23.88 6.97 9.86
CA LYS A 172 23.38 7.13 8.48
C LYS A 172 22.88 5.77 7.98
N VAL A 173 21.57 5.61 7.88
CA VAL A 173 20.99 4.32 7.49
C VAL A 173 20.37 4.42 6.09
N VAL A 174 20.76 3.51 5.22
CA VAL A 174 20.26 3.38 3.84
C VAL A 174 19.69 1.98 3.65
N ILE A 175 18.41 1.90 3.29
CA ILE A 175 17.72 0.64 3.05
C ILE A 175 17.14 0.64 1.64
N LEU A 176 17.64 -0.28 0.82
CA LEU A 176 17.22 -0.44 -0.58
C LEU A 176 16.10 -1.46 -0.68
N PHE A 177 15.07 -1.13 -1.43
CA PHE A 177 13.95 -1.99 -1.75
C PHE A 177 13.89 -2.20 -3.25
N ASP A 178 14.49 -3.29 -3.72
CA ASP A 178 14.46 -3.70 -5.11
C ASP A 178 13.60 -4.96 -5.31
N GLY A 179 13.23 -5.25 -6.52
CA GLY A 179 12.34 -6.36 -6.86
C GLY A 179 11.42 -6.04 -8.00
N ARG A 180 10.68 -7.06 -8.44
CA ARG A 180 9.73 -6.92 -9.56
C ARG A 180 8.57 -5.98 -9.23
N ASP A 181 7.92 -5.47 -10.26
CA ASP A 181 6.68 -4.72 -10.08
C ASP A 181 5.60 -5.64 -9.48
N GLY A 182 4.80 -5.09 -8.58
CA GLY A 182 3.84 -5.90 -7.85
C GLY A 182 4.40 -6.68 -6.66
N SER A 183 5.72 -6.70 -6.43
CA SER A 183 6.32 -7.49 -5.34
C SER A 183 6.04 -6.97 -3.92
N GLY A 184 5.54 -5.74 -3.76
CA GLY A 184 5.15 -5.23 -2.44
C GLY A 184 6.13 -4.26 -1.79
N LYS A 185 7.19 -3.82 -2.49
CA LYS A 185 8.19 -2.85 -1.99
C LYS A 185 7.56 -1.63 -1.32
N GLY A 186 6.88 -0.79 -2.08
CA GLY A 186 6.29 0.44 -1.57
C GLY A 186 5.25 0.22 -0.46
N SER A 187 4.51 -0.91 -0.47
CA SER A 187 3.60 -1.22 0.65
C SER A 187 4.37 -1.58 1.92
N THR A 188 5.52 -2.24 1.81
CA THR A 188 6.36 -2.57 2.95
C THR A 188 7.02 -1.32 3.52
N ILE A 189 7.55 -0.43 2.67
CA ILE A 189 8.08 0.86 3.10
C ILE A 189 7.03 1.66 3.86
N ASN A 190 5.81 1.78 3.32
CA ASN A 190 4.72 2.49 3.98
C ASN A 190 4.34 1.86 5.34
N THR A 191 4.36 0.53 5.44
CA THR A 191 4.10 -0.19 6.70
C THR A 191 5.19 0.07 7.74
N ILE A 192 6.45 0.11 7.33
CA ILE A 192 7.59 0.44 8.19
C ILE A 192 7.47 1.86 8.71
N THR A 193 7.19 2.82 7.82
CA THR A 193 7.24 4.26 8.12
C THR A 193 5.97 4.83 8.72
N GLU A 194 4.91 4.04 8.88
CA GLU A 194 3.57 4.49 9.29
C GLU A 194 3.57 5.31 10.59
N TYR A 195 4.43 4.97 11.54
CA TYR A 195 4.54 5.64 12.86
C TYR A 195 5.89 6.30 13.11
N MET A 196 6.77 6.33 12.11
CA MET A 196 8.06 6.99 12.23
C MET A 196 7.91 8.50 12.11
N ASN A 197 8.77 9.26 12.81
CA ASN A 197 8.80 10.71 12.69
C ASN A 197 9.36 11.13 11.32
N PRO A 198 8.58 11.83 10.47
CA PRO A 198 8.99 12.19 9.10
C PRO A 198 10.19 13.15 9.03
N LYS A 199 10.62 13.75 10.14
CA LYS A 199 11.82 14.57 10.20
C LYS A 199 13.11 13.74 10.10
N HIS A 200 13.06 12.44 10.45
CA HIS A 200 14.23 11.58 10.60
C HIS A 200 14.28 10.45 9.56
N PHE A 201 13.29 10.39 8.66
CA PHE A 201 13.36 9.46 7.53
C PHE A 201 12.97 10.14 6.22
N LYS A 202 13.35 9.52 5.12
CA LYS A 202 12.90 9.92 3.77
C LYS A 202 12.66 8.66 2.94
N ILE A 203 11.59 8.68 2.16
CA ILE A 203 11.37 7.72 1.09
C ILE A 203 11.89 8.36 -0.20
N VAL A 204 12.89 7.73 -0.79
CA VAL A 204 13.51 8.18 -2.05
C VAL A 204 12.90 7.38 -3.18
N THR A 205 12.24 8.08 -4.10
CA THR A 205 11.69 7.52 -5.33
C THR A 205 12.21 8.34 -6.48
N ASN A 206 12.92 7.70 -7.40
CA ASN A 206 13.44 8.37 -8.59
C ASN A 206 12.47 8.21 -9.76
N GLY A 207 12.22 9.31 -10.46
CA GLY A 207 11.53 9.32 -11.75
C GLY A 207 12.38 8.74 -12.87
N ILE A 208 12.01 9.02 -14.10
CA ILE A 208 12.80 8.68 -15.28
C ILE A 208 14.07 9.54 -15.25
N PRO A 209 15.28 8.95 -15.25
CA PRO A 209 16.52 9.70 -15.25
C PRO A 209 16.68 10.53 -16.54
N THR A 210 17.31 11.70 -16.43
CA THR A 210 17.70 12.47 -17.61
C THR A 210 18.85 11.79 -18.36
N PRO A 211 19.08 12.11 -19.64
CA PRO A 211 20.22 11.57 -20.37
C PRO A 211 21.57 11.83 -19.69
N GLU A 212 21.74 13.00 -19.06
CA GLU A 212 22.92 13.34 -18.28
C GLU A 212 23.08 12.46 -17.03
N GLN A 213 22.00 12.21 -16.31
CA GLN A 213 21.99 11.27 -15.17
C GLN A 213 22.24 9.82 -15.58
N MET A 214 21.86 9.46 -16.80
CA MET A 214 22.11 8.14 -17.38
C MET A 214 23.56 7.94 -17.82
N ASP A 215 24.36 9.02 -17.90
CA ASP A 215 25.79 8.90 -18.16
C ASP A 215 26.44 8.02 -17.09
N LYS A 216 27.37 7.16 -17.55
CA LYS A 216 28.00 6.15 -16.69
C LYS A 216 28.72 6.76 -15.50
N GLU A 217 29.33 7.95 -15.66
CA GLU A 217 30.08 8.62 -14.61
C GLU A 217 29.15 9.30 -13.59
N ASN A 218 28.00 9.78 -14.03
CA ASN A 218 27.03 10.52 -13.21
C ASN A 218 26.03 9.63 -12.48
N TRP A 219 25.91 8.34 -12.86
CA TRP A 219 24.91 7.44 -12.28
C TRP A 219 25.02 7.30 -10.77
N PHE A 220 26.21 7.03 -10.26
CA PHE A 220 26.43 6.92 -8.82
C PHE A 220 26.35 8.27 -8.10
N ASP A 221 26.79 9.35 -8.73
CA ASP A 221 26.72 10.70 -8.15
C ASP A 221 25.29 11.19 -7.97
N MET A 222 24.39 10.82 -8.90
CA MET A 222 22.96 11.07 -8.74
C MET A 222 22.42 10.45 -7.44
N TYR A 223 22.75 9.21 -7.15
CA TYR A 223 22.33 8.55 -5.91
C TYR A 223 23.08 9.05 -4.70
N LYS A 224 24.36 9.34 -4.83
CA LYS A 224 25.19 9.90 -3.75
C LYS A 224 24.63 11.23 -3.23
N SER A 225 24.13 12.08 -4.13
CA SER A 225 23.47 13.34 -3.75
C SER A 225 22.16 13.18 -2.98
N GLN A 226 21.58 11.99 -2.99
CA GLN A 226 20.32 11.66 -2.33
C GLN A 226 20.49 10.84 -1.04
N LEU A 227 21.73 10.58 -0.61
CA LEU A 227 22.02 9.81 0.60
C LEU A 227 21.67 10.61 1.87
N PRO A 228 21.36 9.93 2.99
CA PRO A 228 21.08 10.59 4.25
C PRO A 228 22.32 11.30 4.80
N THR A 229 22.06 12.43 5.44
CA THR A 229 22.99 13.03 6.39
C THR A 229 22.84 12.35 7.75
N ASP A 230 23.70 12.70 8.71
CA ASP A 230 23.71 12.16 10.06
C ASP A 230 22.32 12.18 10.73
N GLY A 231 22.03 11.15 11.50
CA GLY A 231 20.80 10.98 12.26
C GLY A 231 19.54 10.70 11.40
N LYS A 232 19.68 10.04 10.23
CA LYS A 232 18.55 9.79 9.35
C LYS A 232 18.55 8.40 8.73
N ILE A 233 17.31 7.90 8.46
CA ILE A 233 17.05 6.65 7.76
C ILE A 233 16.41 6.94 6.41
N TYR A 234 17.04 6.52 5.31
CA TYR A 234 16.47 6.67 3.97
C TYR A 234 16.09 5.31 3.38
N PHE A 235 14.86 5.26 2.87
CA PHE A 235 14.28 4.09 2.21
C PHE A 235 14.20 4.36 0.71
N PHE A 236 14.93 3.57 -0.09
CA PHE A 236 14.91 3.70 -1.55
C PHE A 236 13.88 2.74 -2.14
N ASP A 237 12.76 3.24 -2.68
CA ASP A 237 11.86 2.44 -3.52
C ASP A 237 12.42 2.41 -4.94
N ARG A 238 13.16 1.37 -5.23
CA ARG A 238 14.16 1.20 -6.29
C ARG A 238 15.42 2.03 -6.05
N SER A 239 16.55 1.46 -6.40
CA SER A 239 17.87 2.01 -6.10
C SER A 239 18.72 2.15 -7.35
N TRP A 240 20.02 2.36 -7.14
CA TRP A 240 21.03 2.32 -8.21
C TRP A 240 21.03 1.01 -9.00
N TYR A 241 20.48 -0.07 -8.46
CA TYR A 241 20.32 -1.36 -9.12
C TYR A 241 19.32 -1.35 -10.29
N ASN A 242 18.60 -0.24 -10.51
CA ASN A 242 17.86 -0.04 -11.75
C ASN A 242 18.79 -0.19 -12.98
N MET A 243 20.06 0.28 -12.91
CA MET A 243 21.03 0.13 -13.99
C MET A 243 21.46 -1.33 -14.21
N GLY A 244 21.49 -2.13 -13.13
CA GLY A 244 21.89 -3.55 -13.22
C GLY A 244 20.76 -4.50 -13.63
N ILE A 245 19.48 -4.10 -13.48
CA ILE A 245 18.35 -5.03 -13.65
C ILE A 245 17.26 -4.43 -14.55
N ASN A 246 16.62 -3.32 -14.13
CA ASN A 246 15.47 -2.77 -14.84
C ASN A 246 15.85 -2.15 -16.19
N ASN A 247 16.88 -1.31 -16.21
CA ASN A 247 17.26 -0.59 -17.41
C ASN A 247 17.67 -1.52 -18.54
N PRO A 248 18.56 -2.53 -18.35
CA PRO A 248 18.90 -3.46 -19.40
C PRO A 248 17.72 -4.36 -19.80
N THR A 249 16.83 -4.72 -18.86
CA THR A 249 15.62 -5.48 -19.18
C THR A 249 14.70 -4.70 -20.11
N MET A 250 14.54 -3.41 -19.88
CA MET A 250 13.61 -2.57 -20.63
C MET A 250 14.25 -1.95 -21.89
N GLY A 251 15.58 -2.04 -22.02
CA GLY A 251 16.33 -1.41 -23.10
C GLY A 251 16.53 0.10 -22.88
N TYR A 252 16.61 0.53 -21.62
CA TYR A 252 16.78 1.94 -21.25
C TYR A 252 18.23 2.35 -21.05
N CYS A 253 19.17 1.42 -21.11
CA CYS A 253 20.60 1.70 -21.02
C CYS A 253 21.37 1.00 -22.15
N THR A 254 22.58 1.51 -22.45
CA THR A 254 23.52 0.85 -23.36
C THR A 254 24.28 -0.27 -22.63
N ASP A 255 24.89 -1.18 -23.39
CA ASP A 255 25.74 -2.24 -22.85
C ASP A 255 26.95 -1.65 -22.09
N GLU A 256 27.46 -0.51 -22.53
CA GLU A 256 28.56 0.18 -21.86
C GLU A 256 28.16 0.72 -20.49
N GLN A 257 26.98 1.34 -20.37
CA GLN A 257 26.44 1.83 -19.09
C GLN A 257 26.20 0.67 -18.11
N TYR A 258 25.62 -0.43 -18.60
CA TYR A 258 25.41 -1.64 -17.81
C TYR A 258 26.73 -2.22 -17.30
N THR A 259 27.72 -2.38 -18.19
CA THR A 259 29.01 -2.96 -17.86
C THR A 259 29.74 -2.11 -16.83
N TYR A 260 29.80 -0.81 -17.05
CA TYR A 260 30.39 0.14 -16.10
C TYR A 260 29.73 0.05 -14.71
N PHE A 261 28.41 -0.01 -14.66
CA PHE A 261 27.69 -0.19 -13.39
C PHE A 261 28.10 -1.49 -12.68
N MET A 262 28.07 -2.61 -13.41
CA MET A 262 28.38 -3.93 -12.84
C MET A 262 29.84 -4.07 -12.36
N GLU A 263 30.76 -3.30 -12.91
CA GLU A 263 32.16 -3.25 -12.49
C GLU A 263 32.40 -2.37 -11.26
N ASN A 264 31.59 -1.34 -11.07
CA ASN A 264 31.85 -0.30 -10.07
C ASN A 264 30.91 -0.33 -8.86
N VAL A 265 29.74 -0.97 -8.93
CA VAL A 265 28.73 -0.93 -7.85
C VAL A 265 29.25 -1.50 -6.52
N ASN A 266 30.04 -2.56 -6.54
CA ASN A 266 30.58 -3.14 -5.31
C ASN A 266 31.59 -2.21 -4.61
N ARG A 267 32.36 -1.46 -5.41
CA ARG A 267 33.26 -0.43 -4.89
C ARG A 267 32.45 0.71 -4.29
N PHE A 268 31.44 1.19 -4.97
CA PHE A 268 30.55 2.24 -4.50
C PHE A 268 29.90 1.87 -3.16
N GLU A 269 29.34 0.66 -3.01
CA GLU A 269 28.74 0.19 -1.76
C GLU A 269 29.79 0.03 -0.64
N LYS A 270 30.98 -0.47 -0.97
CA LYS A 270 32.08 -0.57 -0.01
C LYS A 270 32.53 0.81 0.48
N ASP A 271 32.62 1.77 -0.39
CA ASP A 271 33.01 3.14 -0.04
C ASP A 271 31.95 3.77 0.89
N LEU A 272 30.64 3.57 0.60
CA LEU A 272 29.58 4.02 1.51
C LEU A 272 29.68 3.39 2.90
N ILE A 273 29.93 2.08 2.98
CA ILE A 273 30.09 1.39 4.28
C ILE A 273 31.32 1.92 5.02
N ASN A 274 32.44 2.16 4.33
CA ASN A 274 33.63 2.75 4.90
C ASN A 274 33.40 4.19 5.39
N ASP A 275 32.50 4.95 4.74
CA ASP A 275 32.08 6.29 5.14
C ASP A 275 31.04 6.27 6.28
N GLY A 276 30.79 5.09 6.89
CA GLY A 276 29.93 4.94 8.05
C GLY A 276 28.45 4.78 7.74
N TYR A 277 28.04 4.47 6.50
CA TYR A 277 26.66 4.16 6.20
C TYR A 277 26.32 2.71 6.61
N ILE A 278 25.22 2.54 7.32
CA ILE A 278 24.58 1.25 7.52
C ILE A 278 23.72 0.97 6.27
N LEU A 279 24.18 0.03 5.44
CA LEU A 279 23.54 -0.28 4.15
C LEU A 279 22.90 -1.67 4.19
N ILE A 280 21.59 -1.74 3.89
CA ILE A 280 20.83 -2.98 3.74
C ILE A 280 20.16 -2.97 2.37
N LYS A 281 20.26 -4.08 1.61
CA LYS A 281 19.62 -4.19 0.31
C LYS A 281 18.69 -5.40 0.23
N PHE A 282 17.39 -5.13 0.09
CA PHE A 282 16.34 -6.12 -0.04
C PHE A 282 15.97 -6.36 -1.50
N TRP A 283 15.74 -7.64 -1.79
CA TRP A 283 15.10 -8.08 -3.00
C TRP A 283 13.75 -8.72 -2.71
N PHE A 284 12.66 -8.08 -3.12
CA PHE A 284 11.31 -8.60 -2.99
C PHE A 284 10.99 -9.55 -4.14
N SER A 285 10.95 -10.84 -3.81
CA SER A 285 10.73 -11.94 -4.75
C SER A 285 9.27 -12.37 -4.77
N ILE A 286 8.71 -12.46 -5.96
CA ILE A 286 7.41 -13.08 -6.23
C ILE A 286 7.52 -13.95 -7.47
N ASP A 287 6.63 -14.92 -7.63
CA ASP A 287 6.45 -15.65 -8.87
C ASP A 287 5.61 -14.87 -9.89
N GLN A 288 5.63 -15.33 -11.14
CA GLN A 288 4.96 -14.64 -12.24
C GLN A 288 3.44 -14.67 -12.10
N GLU A 289 2.90 -15.74 -11.59
CA GLU A 289 1.45 -15.90 -11.39
C GLU A 289 0.95 -14.92 -10.33
N LYS A 290 1.66 -14.81 -9.20
CA LYS A 290 1.33 -13.85 -8.15
C LYS A 290 1.47 -12.41 -8.62
N GLN A 291 2.45 -12.09 -9.48
CA GLN A 291 2.56 -10.78 -10.11
C GLN A 291 1.33 -10.46 -10.96
N LYS A 292 0.90 -11.40 -11.82
CA LYS A 292 -0.30 -11.24 -12.65
C LYS A 292 -1.55 -11.02 -11.82
N GLN A 293 -1.76 -11.83 -10.78
CA GLN A 293 -2.87 -11.68 -9.84
C GLN A 293 -2.88 -10.28 -9.20
N ARG A 294 -1.73 -9.80 -8.73
CA ARG A 294 -1.60 -8.46 -8.13
C ARG A 294 -1.86 -7.34 -9.13
N PHE A 295 -1.46 -7.50 -10.38
CA PHE A 295 -1.78 -6.54 -11.44
C PHE A 295 -3.28 -6.51 -11.73
N GLN A 296 -3.94 -7.66 -11.80
CA GLN A 296 -5.39 -7.73 -11.96
C GLN A 296 -6.12 -7.06 -10.78
N LEU A 297 -5.68 -7.30 -9.55
CA LEU A 297 -6.20 -6.61 -8.37
C LEU A 297 -6.00 -5.09 -8.41
N ARG A 298 -4.90 -4.60 -8.99
CA ARG A 298 -4.69 -3.15 -9.19
C ARG A 298 -5.66 -2.59 -10.25
N ILE A 299 -5.74 -3.23 -11.41
CA ILE A 299 -6.62 -2.81 -12.52
C ILE A 299 -8.07 -2.77 -12.06
N ASN A 300 -8.50 -3.76 -11.27
CA ASN A 300 -9.87 -3.90 -10.79
C ASN A 300 -10.17 -3.03 -9.55
N SER A 301 -9.17 -2.40 -8.92
CA SER A 301 -9.36 -1.60 -7.71
C SER A 301 -9.47 -0.12 -8.04
N PRO A 302 -10.58 0.55 -7.72
CA PRO A 302 -10.74 1.99 -7.91
C PRO A 302 -9.75 2.83 -7.09
N LEU A 303 -9.15 2.25 -6.05
CA LEU A 303 -8.13 2.90 -5.20
C LEU A 303 -6.69 2.65 -5.67
N LYS A 304 -6.47 1.68 -6.56
CA LYS A 304 -5.11 1.22 -6.93
C LYS A 304 -4.86 1.21 -8.43
N TYR A 305 -5.85 1.48 -9.29
CA TYR A 305 -5.72 1.45 -10.74
C TYR A 305 -4.61 2.38 -11.26
N TRP A 306 -4.42 3.53 -10.59
CA TRP A 306 -3.37 4.49 -10.92
C TRP A 306 -1.94 3.95 -10.72
N LYS A 307 -1.79 2.85 -9.94
CA LYS A 307 -0.51 2.15 -9.75
C LYS A 307 -0.18 1.19 -10.89
N TYR A 308 -1.11 0.95 -11.80
CA TYR A 308 -0.86 0.11 -12.97
C TYR A 308 -0.46 1.00 -14.15
N SER A 309 0.75 0.77 -14.63
CA SER A 309 1.35 1.54 -15.73
C SER A 309 1.56 0.68 -16.97
N PRO A 310 1.76 1.28 -18.16
CA PRO A 310 2.18 0.54 -19.36
C PRO A 310 3.49 -0.25 -19.16
N ASN A 311 4.34 0.19 -18.23
CA ASN A 311 5.58 -0.52 -17.89
C ASN A 311 5.32 -1.82 -17.12
N ASP A 312 4.25 -1.90 -16.31
CA ASP A 312 3.86 -3.14 -15.62
C ASP A 312 3.47 -4.24 -16.63
N ALA A 313 2.77 -3.88 -17.72
CA ALA A 313 2.43 -4.81 -18.79
C ALA A 313 3.70 -5.34 -19.47
N LYS A 314 4.60 -4.45 -19.88
CA LYS A 314 5.89 -4.80 -20.51
C LYS A 314 6.80 -5.63 -19.61
N ALA A 315 6.80 -5.35 -18.30
CA ALA A 315 7.59 -6.09 -17.32
C ALA A 315 7.15 -7.56 -17.22
N SER A 316 5.85 -7.84 -17.36
CA SER A 316 5.31 -9.20 -17.36
C SER A 316 5.74 -9.99 -18.60
N GLU A 317 5.80 -9.34 -19.76
CA GLU A 317 6.26 -9.94 -21.02
C GLU A 317 7.76 -10.25 -21.01
N LYS A 318 8.55 -9.41 -20.34
CA LYS A 318 10.02 -9.55 -20.26
C LYS A 318 10.51 -10.35 -19.03
N TRP A 319 9.67 -11.23 -18.49
CA TRP A 319 9.95 -11.98 -17.26
C TRP A 319 11.30 -12.71 -17.28
N ASP A 320 11.61 -13.41 -18.37
CA ASP A 320 12.83 -14.21 -18.48
C ASP A 320 14.09 -13.33 -18.63
N ILE A 321 13.98 -12.26 -19.43
CA ILE A 321 15.06 -11.28 -19.58
C ILE A 321 15.38 -10.62 -18.24
N PHE A 322 14.36 -10.23 -17.50
CA PHE A 322 14.50 -9.69 -16.17
C PHE A 322 15.17 -10.69 -15.21
N THR A 323 14.76 -11.96 -15.28
CA THR A 323 15.36 -13.04 -14.47
C THR A 323 16.84 -13.21 -14.79
N LYS A 324 17.22 -13.14 -16.07
CA LYS A 324 18.63 -13.20 -16.51
C LYS A 324 19.45 -12.09 -15.87
N TYR A 325 19.04 -10.83 -16.01
CA TYR A 325 19.79 -9.70 -15.44
C TYR A 325 19.80 -9.72 -13.92
N LYS A 326 18.69 -10.10 -13.27
CA LYS A 326 18.64 -10.31 -11.82
C LYS A 326 19.70 -11.33 -11.37
N ASN A 327 19.77 -12.50 -12.01
CA ASN A 327 20.71 -13.55 -11.63
C ASN A 327 22.17 -13.11 -11.84
N GLN A 328 22.46 -12.42 -12.95
CA GLN A 328 23.76 -11.84 -13.21
C GLN A 328 24.15 -10.78 -12.17
N CYS A 329 23.19 -9.93 -11.80
CA CYS A 329 23.39 -8.93 -10.76
C CYS A 329 23.69 -9.59 -9.41
N PHE A 330 22.90 -10.55 -8.99
CA PHE A 330 23.09 -11.25 -7.71
C PHE A 330 24.44 -11.95 -7.62
N SER A 331 24.83 -12.69 -8.64
CA SER A 331 26.10 -13.42 -8.66
C SER A 331 27.34 -12.52 -8.55
N LYS A 332 27.23 -11.26 -9.01
CA LYS A 332 28.35 -10.30 -8.99
C LYS A 332 28.30 -9.36 -7.79
N THR A 333 27.14 -9.09 -7.24
CA THR A 333 26.96 -7.99 -6.30
C THR A 333 26.49 -8.42 -4.89
N SER A 334 26.20 -9.72 -4.65
CA SER A 334 26.02 -10.22 -3.29
C SER A 334 27.38 -10.40 -2.63
N THR A 335 27.82 -9.44 -1.83
CA THR A 335 29.13 -9.47 -1.19
C THR A 335 29.00 -9.82 0.29
N LYS A 336 30.07 -10.27 0.93
CA LYS A 336 30.05 -10.58 2.37
C LYS A 336 29.73 -9.39 3.25
N ILE A 337 30.13 -8.18 2.83
CA ILE A 337 29.92 -6.95 3.61
C ILE A 337 28.54 -6.35 3.36
N CYS A 338 27.94 -6.60 2.18
CA CYS A 338 26.63 -6.15 1.80
C CYS A 338 25.93 -7.22 0.94
N PRO A 339 25.40 -8.29 1.55
CA PRO A 339 24.69 -9.33 0.82
C PRO A 339 23.30 -8.84 0.35
N TRP A 340 22.79 -9.43 -0.71
CA TRP A 340 21.37 -9.31 -1.02
C TRP A 340 20.55 -10.07 0.02
N VAL A 341 19.50 -9.42 0.52
CA VAL A 341 18.51 -10.02 1.43
C VAL A 341 17.25 -10.32 0.63
N ILE A 342 17.00 -11.60 0.41
CA ILE A 342 15.83 -12.06 -0.35
C ILE A 342 14.62 -12.08 0.57
N VAL A 343 13.53 -11.45 0.14
CA VAL A 343 12.23 -11.46 0.80
C VAL A 343 11.23 -12.21 -0.08
N GLN A 344 10.76 -13.36 0.36
CA GLN A 344 9.67 -14.09 -0.29
C GLN A 344 8.36 -13.38 0.00
N SER A 345 7.92 -12.55 -0.94
CA SER A 345 6.80 -11.64 -0.77
C SER A 345 5.48 -12.14 -1.39
N GLY A 346 5.40 -13.44 -1.64
CA GLY A 346 4.17 -14.10 -2.09
C GLY A 346 3.01 -13.87 -1.11
N ASP A 347 3.25 -14.04 0.20
CA ASP A 347 2.40 -13.50 1.25
C ASP A 347 2.95 -12.14 1.70
N LYS A 348 2.16 -11.08 1.52
CA LYS A 348 2.59 -9.72 1.85
C LYS A 348 2.78 -9.49 3.34
N LYS A 349 1.86 -10.00 4.17
CA LYS A 349 1.89 -9.76 5.61
C LYS A 349 3.11 -10.42 6.23
N THR A 350 3.34 -11.67 5.89
CA THR A 350 4.50 -12.43 6.36
C THR A 350 5.80 -11.81 5.87
N GLY A 351 5.86 -11.38 4.60
CA GLY A 351 7.01 -10.67 4.05
C GLY A 351 7.29 -9.35 4.75
N GLN A 352 6.26 -8.57 5.07
CA GLN A 352 6.39 -7.29 5.79
C GLN A 352 6.93 -7.48 7.21
N LEU A 353 6.37 -8.40 7.99
CA LEU A 353 6.84 -8.68 9.35
C LEU A 353 8.29 -9.13 9.37
N ASN A 354 8.65 -10.06 8.47
CA ASN A 354 10.01 -10.59 8.44
C ASN A 354 11.04 -9.60 7.89
N THR A 355 10.63 -8.67 7.02
CA THR A 355 11.49 -7.53 6.61
C THR A 355 11.80 -6.62 7.80
N LEU A 356 10.79 -6.27 8.61
CA LEU A 356 10.98 -5.49 9.84
C LEU A 356 11.88 -6.23 10.83
N ARG A 357 11.61 -7.52 11.09
CA ARG A 357 12.45 -8.36 11.95
C ARG A 357 13.91 -8.38 11.50
N TYR A 358 14.14 -8.50 10.18
CA TYR A 358 15.49 -8.48 9.65
C TYR A 358 16.21 -7.16 9.92
N ILE A 359 15.56 -6.01 9.64
CA ILE A 359 16.14 -4.67 9.89
C ILE A 359 16.51 -4.54 11.37
N LEU A 360 15.55 -4.84 12.26
CA LEU A 360 15.70 -4.71 13.71
C LEU A 360 16.75 -5.66 14.31
N ASN A 361 16.92 -6.86 13.73
CA ASN A 361 17.96 -7.79 14.15
C ASN A 361 19.35 -7.44 13.60
N LYS A 362 19.40 -6.87 12.38
CA LYS A 362 20.66 -6.52 11.70
C LYS A 362 21.35 -5.32 12.33
N ILE A 363 20.59 -4.35 12.79
CA ILE A 363 21.11 -3.12 13.42
C ILE A 363 21.07 -3.30 14.93
N ASN A 364 22.19 -3.05 15.57
CA ASN A 364 22.27 -3.04 17.03
C ASN A 364 21.98 -1.63 17.53
N TYR A 365 21.00 -1.47 18.42
CA TYR A 365 20.56 -0.18 18.97
C TYR A 365 20.19 -0.31 20.45
N ASP A 366 20.29 0.81 21.20
CA ASP A 366 19.96 0.88 22.61
C ASP A 366 18.45 0.66 22.84
N GLY A 367 18.11 -0.07 23.91
CA GLY A 367 16.72 -0.31 24.30
C GLY A 367 15.96 -1.32 23.42
N LYS A 368 16.71 -2.09 22.61
CA LYS A 368 16.16 -3.18 21.80
C LYS A 368 15.49 -4.24 22.69
N ASP A 369 14.27 -4.61 22.34
CA ASP A 369 13.52 -5.67 23.00
C ASP A 369 13.34 -6.85 22.04
N GLU A 370 14.14 -7.87 22.22
CA GLU A 370 14.12 -9.07 21.37
C GLU A 370 12.79 -9.84 21.45
N SER A 371 12.07 -9.73 22.57
CA SER A 371 10.74 -10.37 22.72
C SER A 371 9.68 -9.71 21.84
N ASN A 372 9.80 -8.42 21.54
CA ASN A 372 8.94 -7.71 20.62
C ASN A 372 9.28 -8.00 19.16
N ILE A 373 10.56 -8.25 18.86
CA ILE A 373 11.04 -8.46 17.49
C ILE A 373 10.71 -9.89 17.04
N GLY A 374 10.98 -10.88 17.88
CA GLY A 374 10.82 -12.29 17.56
C GLY A 374 11.80 -12.79 16.51
N GLU A 375 11.65 -14.05 16.13
CA GLU A 375 12.55 -14.73 15.20
C GLU A 375 12.28 -14.39 13.75
N ILE A 376 13.34 -14.37 12.93
CA ILE A 376 13.26 -14.25 11.47
C ILE A 376 12.91 -15.63 10.90
N TYR A 377 11.89 -15.70 10.06
CA TYR A 377 11.59 -16.91 9.30
C TYR A 377 12.51 -16.96 8.07
N HIS A 378 13.53 -17.83 8.12
CA HIS A 378 14.59 -17.91 7.10
C HIS A 378 14.12 -18.41 5.74
N ASP A 379 12.98 -19.08 5.65
CA ASP A 379 12.29 -19.42 4.41
C ASP A 379 11.62 -18.19 3.78
N ILE A 380 11.33 -17.17 4.58
CA ILE A 380 10.73 -15.90 4.12
C ILE A 380 11.81 -14.85 3.86
N VAL A 381 12.77 -14.69 4.77
CA VAL A 381 13.86 -13.70 4.64
C VAL A 381 15.22 -14.34 4.92
N HIS A 382 16.12 -14.28 3.95
CA HIS A 382 17.46 -14.81 4.08
C HIS A 382 18.48 -14.02 3.26
N GLU A 383 19.73 -14.02 3.71
CA GLU A 383 20.85 -13.47 2.94
C GLU A 383 21.23 -14.43 1.79
N LEU A 384 21.48 -13.86 0.61
CA LEU A 384 22.00 -14.60 -0.53
C LEU A 384 23.51 -14.81 -0.33
N LYS A 385 23.90 -16.07 -0.14
CA LYS A 385 25.29 -16.49 0.04
C LYS A 385 26.06 -16.56 -1.27
#